data_5ace306d2662a61badeaa61db3b5b2e3
#
_entry.id   5ace306d2662a61badeaa61db3b5b2e3
#
_cell.length_a   1.000
_cell.length_b   1.000
_cell.length_c   1.000
_cell.angle_alpha   90.00
_cell.angle_beta   90.00
_cell.angle_gamma   90.00
#
_symmetry.space_group_name_H-M   'P 1'
#
loop_
_entity.id
_entity.type
_entity.pdbx_description
1 polymer ?
#
loop_
_entity_poly.entity_id
_entity_poly.type
_entity_poly.pdbx_seq_one_letter_code
_entity_poly.pdbx_strand_id
1 'polypeptide(L)'
;IHQGLYLDALQDEENHLTALIAVDTSGSIADDDLRQFLAEVDGIRNAYPSLDVQLYFVDCEIDGPHPLEKGVELPQAVGGGGTSFAVFFHHIHHHGERNPNQVIIYLTDGDGEFPKRPPEQELLWVVTPGGKRNQHFPFGEVLRLANQAHD
;
A
#
# COMPACT_ATOMS: atom_id res chain seq x y z
N ILE A 1 -11.14 -7.09 0.26
CA ILE A 1 -10.72 -6.03 -0.65
C ILE A 1 -10.23 -6.54 -1.99
N HIS A 2 -9.50 -7.65 -2.01
CA HIS A 2 -8.98 -8.19 -3.28
C HIS A 2 -10.13 -8.49 -4.28
N GLN A 3 -11.35 -8.66 -3.81
CA GLN A 3 -12.54 -8.80 -4.64
C GLN A 3 -13.00 -7.47 -5.24
N GLY A 4 -12.65 -6.35 -4.62
CA GLY A 4 -12.98 -5.01 -5.10
C GLY A 4 -11.80 -4.26 -5.69
N LEU A 5 -10.66 -4.91 -5.79
CA LEU A 5 -9.44 -4.30 -6.30
C LEU A 5 -9.36 -4.45 -7.81
N TYR A 6 -9.62 -3.35 -8.52
CA TYR A 6 -9.54 -3.29 -9.98
C TYR A 6 -8.52 -2.25 -10.41
N LEU A 7 -7.26 -2.64 -10.40
CA LEU A 7 -6.26 -1.98 -11.24
C LEU A 7 -6.11 -2.86 -12.48
N ASP A 8 -6.32 -2.31 -13.65
CA ASP A 8 -6.24 -3.06 -14.91
C ASP A 8 -4.92 -3.79 -15.04
N ALA A 9 -3.85 -3.17 -14.54
CA ALA A 9 -2.52 -3.76 -14.54
C ALA A 9 -2.43 -5.09 -13.77
N LEU A 10 -3.21 -5.27 -12.68
CA LEU A 10 -3.22 -6.49 -11.90
C LEU A 10 -3.89 -7.67 -12.62
N GLN A 11 -4.68 -7.37 -13.65
CA GLN A 11 -5.38 -8.36 -14.47
C GLN A 11 -4.50 -8.94 -15.58
N ASP A 12 -3.37 -8.30 -15.88
CA ASP A 12 -2.49 -8.69 -16.97
C ASP A 12 -1.47 -9.72 -16.50
N GLU A 13 -1.79 -11.00 -16.69
CA GLU A 13 -0.92 -12.12 -16.30
C GLU A 13 0.28 -12.31 -17.23
N GLU A 14 0.27 -11.72 -18.44
CA GLU A 14 1.36 -11.87 -19.40
C GLU A 14 2.55 -10.96 -19.10
N ASN A 15 2.32 -9.84 -18.45
CA ASN A 15 3.38 -8.92 -18.06
C ASN A 15 3.75 -9.15 -16.60
N HIS A 16 5.02 -9.33 -16.34
CA HIS A 16 5.53 -9.41 -14.97
C HIS A 16 5.34 -8.07 -14.29
N LEU A 17 4.31 -7.97 -13.46
CA LEU A 17 3.96 -6.76 -12.74
C LEU A 17 4.55 -6.82 -11.33
N THR A 18 5.10 -5.70 -10.89
CA THR A 18 5.53 -5.51 -9.51
C THR A 18 4.56 -4.60 -8.78
N ALA A 19 4.06 -5.05 -7.64
CA ALA A 19 3.27 -4.22 -6.74
C ALA A 19 4.18 -3.72 -5.61
N LEU A 20 4.31 -2.40 -5.51
CA LEU A 20 4.98 -1.74 -4.40
C LEU A 20 3.90 -1.42 -3.38
N ILE A 21 3.86 -2.16 -2.29
CA ILE A 21 2.83 -2.01 -1.26
C ILE A 21 3.43 -1.32 -0.05
N ALA A 22 2.93 -0.13 0.24
CA ALA A 22 3.30 0.62 1.44
C ALA A 22 2.20 0.47 2.49
N VAL A 23 2.57 0.09 3.69
CA VAL A 23 1.68 0.02 4.84
C VAL A 23 2.07 1.13 5.81
N ASP A 24 1.13 2.03 6.04
CA ASP A 24 1.30 3.12 7.01
C ASP A 24 1.34 2.53 8.42
N THR A 25 2.46 2.73 9.10
CA THR A 25 2.68 2.26 10.47
C THR A 25 2.86 3.42 11.44
N SER A 26 2.38 4.60 11.08
CA SER A 26 2.42 5.76 11.97
C SER A 26 1.61 5.53 13.24
N GLY A 27 1.88 6.35 14.25
CA GLY A 27 1.21 6.22 15.56
C GLY A 27 -0.30 6.46 15.54
N SER A 28 -0.84 7.08 14.47
CA SER A 28 -2.29 7.27 14.31
C SER A 28 -3.03 6.01 13.84
N ILE A 29 -2.32 4.99 13.38
CA ILE A 29 -2.92 3.75 12.90
C ILE A 29 -3.22 2.84 14.08
N ALA A 30 -4.50 2.51 14.28
CA ALA A 30 -4.91 1.59 15.33
C ALA A 30 -4.46 0.14 15.01
N ASP A 31 -4.27 -0.65 16.05
CA ASP A 31 -3.83 -2.04 15.90
C ASP A 31 -4.78 -2.87 15.02
N ASP A 32 -6.08 -2.64 15.14
CA ASP A 32 -7.08 -3.33 14.32
C ASP A 32 -6.98 -2.93 12.85
N ASP A 33 -6.71 -1.67 12.57
CA ASP A 33 -6.51 -1.18 11.21
C ASP A 33 -5.24 -1.78 10.61
N LEU A 34 -4.16 -1.84 11.39
CA LEU A 34 -2.92 -2.46 10.93
C LEU A 34 -3.13 -3.95 10.60
N ARG A 35 -3.84 -4.68 11.45
CA ARG A 35 -4.19 -6.08 11.18
C ARG A 35 -5.00 -6.23 9.90
N GLN A 36 -5.96 -5.33 9.67
CA GLN A 36 -6.74 -5.33 8.44
C GLN A 36 -5.85 -5.07 7.23
N PHE A 37 -4.92 -4.11 7.32
CA PHE A 37 -3.96 -3.84 6.25
C PHE A 37 -3.13 -5.07 5.90
N LEU A 38 -2.59 -5.75 6.91
CA LEU A 38 -1.77 -6.94 6.68
C LEU A 38 -2.58 -8.09 6.09
N ALA A 39 -3.84 -8.24 6.49
CA ALA A 39 -4.74 -9.21 5.88
C ALA A 39 -4.99 -8.89 4.41
N GLU A 40 -5.12 -7.61 4.05
CA GLU A 40 -5.29 -7.19 2.65
C GLU A 40 -4.04 -7.46 1.83
N VAL A 41 -2.86 -7.21 2.38
CA VAL A 41 -1.58 -7.53 1.73
C VAL A 41 -1.50 -9.02 1.43
N ASP A 42 -1.84 -9.84 2.41
CA ASP A 42 -1.84 -11.30 2.25
C ASP A 42 -2.86 -11.75 1.20
N GLY A 43 -4.03 -11.12 1.20
CA GLY A 43 -5.06 -11.38 0.20
C GLY A 43 -4.60 -11.07 -1.22
N ILE A 44 -3.92 -9.95 -1.43
CA ILE A 44 -3.37 -9.56 -2.73
C ILE A 44 -2.32 -10.58 -3.19
N ARG A 45 -1.40 -10.93 -2.31
CA ARG A 45 -0.35 -11.91 -2.61
C ARG A 45 -0.94 -13.25 -3.06
N ASN A 46 -1.97 -13.71 -2.38
CA ASN A 46 -2.59 -15.00 -2.66
C ASN A 46 -3.50 -14.97 -3.90
N ALA A 47 -4.15 -13.83 -4.17
CA ALA A 47 -5.05 -13.67 -5.31
C ALA A 47 -4.32 -13.54 -6.65
N TYR A 48 -3.08 -13.06 -6.63
CA TYR A 48 -2.29 -12.79 -7.84
C TYR A 48 -0.93 -13.50 -7.75
N PRO A 49 -0.88 -14.81 -7.99
CA PRO A 49 0.36 -15.61 -7.76
C PRO A 49 1.54 -15.19 -8.63
N SER A 50 1.30 -14.59 -9.79
CA SER A 50 2.37 -14.12 -10.69
C SER A 50 2.84 -12.71 -10.36
N LEU A 51 2.21 -12.05 -9.41
CA LEU A 51 2.56 -10.69 -8.99
C LEU A 51 3.80 -10.72 -8.10
N ASP A 52 4.80 -9.89 -8.46
CA ASP A 52 5.95 -9.65 -7.59
C ASP A 52 5.56 -8.58 -6.57
N VAL A 53 5.49 -8.96 -5.30
CA VAL A 53 5.05 -8.05 -4.23
C VAL A 53 6.24 -7.62 -3.40
N GLN A 54 6.45 -6.31 -3.32
CA GLN A 54 7.47 -5.68 -2.49
C GLN A 54 6.76 -4.87 -1.40
N LEU A 55 6.93 -5.28 -0.15
CA LEU A 55 6.26 -4.67 0.99
C LEU A 55 7.18 -3.67 1.69
N TYR A 56 6.60 -2.51 2.02
CA TYR A 56 7.26 -1.47 2.81
C TYR A 56 6.40 -1.13 4.02
N PHE A 57 7.02 -0.95 5.17
CA PHE A 57 6.39 -0.31 6.32
C PHE A 57 6.90 1.13 6.39
N VAL A 58 5.99 2.09 6.43
CA VAL A 58 6.31 3.50 6.29
C VAL A 58 5.62 4.32 7.38
N ASP A 59 6.43 5.04 8.15
CA ASP A 59 5.94 6.16 8.97
C ASP A 59 6.61 7.43 8.45
N CYS A 60 7.51 8.08 9.16
CA CYS A 60 8.42 9.08 8.60
C CYS A 60 9.72 8.45 8.08
N GLU A 61 9.89 7.15 8.29
CA GLU A 61 11.02 6.35 7.80
C GLU A 61 10.47 5.17 6.99
N ILE A 62 11.34 4.53 6.23
CA ILE A 62 10.99 3.41 5.37
C ILE A 62 11.68 2.15 5.86
N ASP A 63 10.91 1.11 6.12
CA ASP A 63 11.40 -0.24 6.37
C ASP A 63 11.01 -1.13 5.18
N GLY A 64 12.00 -1.56 4.43
CA GLY A 64 11.79 -2.37 3.23
C GLY A 64 12.71 -1.95 2.09
N PRO A 65 12.58 -2.56 0.90
CA PRO A 65 11.50 -3.51 0.54
C PRO A 65 11.67 -4.89 1.16
N HIS A 66 10.53 -5.51 1.48
CA HIS A 66 10.47 -6.91 1.88
C HIS A 66 9.79 -7.70 0.74
N PRO A 67 10.55 -8.50 -0.04
CA PRO A 67 9.93 -9.34 -1.05
C PRO A 67 9.00 -10.36 -0.38
N LEU A 68 7.77 -10.46 -0.87
CA LEU A 68 6.80 -11.39 -0.33
C LEU A 68 6.64 -12.60 -1.25
N GLU A 69 6.98 -13.77 -0.73
CA GLU A 69 6.75 -15.03 -1.42
C GLU A 69 5.50 -15.69 -0.84
N LYS A 70 4.78 -16.40 -1.71
CA LYS A 70 3.57 -17.13 -1.32
C LYS A 70 3.90 -18.17 -0.26
N GLY A 71 3.09 -18.21 0.79
CA GLY A 71 3.23 -19.18 1.88
C GLY A 71 4.26 -18.82 2.94
N VAL A 72 4.99 -17.72 2.76
CA VAL A 72 5.95 -17.23 3.75
C VAL A 72 5.24 -16.25 4.69
N GLU A 73 5.55 -16.32 5.97
CA GLU A 73 5.00 -15.40 6.96
C GLU A 73 5.37 -13.95 6.65
N LEU A 74 4.42 -13.04 6.83
CA LEU A 74 4.67 -11.61 6.64
C LEU A 74 5.69 -11.10 7.66
N PRO A 75 6.58 -10.16 7.27
CA PRO A 75 7.50 -9.56 8.23
C PRO A 75 6.73 -8.76 9.29
N GLN A 76 7.35 -8.60 10.45
CA GLN A 76 6.77 -7.83 11.53
C GLN A 76 6.79 -6.35 11.20
N ALA A 77 5.66 -5.67 11.41
CA ALA A 77 5.56 -4.24 11.16
C ALA A 77 6.44 -3.44 12.12
N VAL A 78 7.09 -2.43 11.57
CA VAL A 78 7.95 -1.49 12.30
C VAL A 78 7.43 -0.08 12.08
N GLY A 79 7.29 0.70 13.13
CA GLY A 79 6.80 2.07 13.01
C GLY A 79 6.42 2.68 14.36
N GLY A 80 5.41 3.56 14.35
CA GLY A 80 4.92 4.26 15.53
C GLY A 80 5.28 5.74 15.56
N GLY A 81 6.01 6.23 14.55
CA GLY A 81 6.38 7.65 14.43
C GLY A 81 5.32 8.49 13.71
N GLY A 82 5.76 9.60 13.17
CA GLY A 82 4.93 10.48 12.34
C GLY A 82 4.66 9.88 10.96
N THR A 83 3.92 10.61 10.12
CA THR A 83 3.57 10.15 8.78
C THR A 83 4.03 11.13 7.72
N SER A 84 4.73 10.63 6.71
CA SER A 84 5.03 11.38 5.50
C SER A 84 4.93 10.47 4.28
N PHE A 85 3.90 10.69 3.47
CA PHE A 85 3.78 9.98 2.19
C PHE A 85 4.87 10.41 1.22
N ALA A 86 5.25 11.69 1.27
CA ALA A 86 6.29 12.24 0.41
C ALA A 86 7.60 11.46 0.52
N VAL A 87 7.94 10.98 1.70
CA VAL A 87 9.17 10.19 1.94
C VAL A 87 9.16 8.91 1.10
N PHE A 88 8.04 8.20 1.06
CA PHE A 88 7.92 6.97 0.29
C PHE A 88 8.00 7.25 -1.22
N PHE A 89 7.22 8.20 -1.71
CA PHE A 89 7.22 8.51 -3.14
C PHE A 89 8.56 9.04 -3.62
N HIS A 90 9.23 9.83 -2.79
CA HIS A 90 10.58 10.31 -3.07
C HIS A 90 11.57 9.16 -3.16
N HIS A 91 11.48 8.21 -2.23
CA HIS A 91 12.31 7.01 -2.23
C HIS A 91 12.13 6.19 -3.51
N ILE A 92 10.89 5.93 -3.89
CA ILE A 92 10.57 5.16 -5.12
C ILE A 92 11.10 5.88 -6.36
N HIS A 93 10.97 7.20 -6.42
CA HIS A 93 11.46 7.99 -7.56
C HIS A 93 12.98 7.91 -7.70
N HIS A 94 13.72 7.94 -6.59
CA HIS A 94 15.19 7.98 -6.60
C HIS A 94 15.85 6.61 -6.60
N HIS A 95 15.23 5.61 -5.99
CA HIS A 95 15.83 4.28 -5.81
C HIS A 95 15.13 3.19 -6.60
N GLY A 96 13.95 3.48 -7.13
CA GLY A 96 13.20 2.52 -7.94
C GLY A 96 13.85 2.35 -9.30
N GLU A 97 13.94 1.11 -9.76
CA GLU A 97 14.18 0.87 -11.17
C GLU A 97 13.01 1.48 -11.94
N ARG A 98 13.30 2.17 -13.03
CA ARG A 98 12.26 2.69 -13.94
C ARG A 98 11.62 1.53 -14.69
N ASN A 99 10.80 0.78 -13.98
CA ASN A 99 10.06 -0.31 -14.55
C ASN A 99 8.63 0.18 -14.83
N PRO A 100 8.19 0.21 -16.11
CA PRO A 100 6.84 0.64 -16.44
C PRO A 100 5.76 -0.31 -15.91
N ASN A 101 6.16 -1.50 -15.44
CA ASN A 101 5.25 -2.52 -14.94
C ASN A 101 5.17 -2.50 -13.42
N GLN A 102 5.11 -1.32 -12.81
CA GLN A 102 4.92 -1.16 -11.38
C GLN A 102 3.59 -0.50 -11.08
N VAL A 103 2.95 -0.96 -10.01
CA VAL A 103 1.80 -0.28 -9.39
C VAL A 103 2.12 -0.01 -7.93
N ILE A 104 1.54 1.04 -7.38
CA ILE A 104 1.70 1.40 -5.97
C ILE A 104 0.36 1.22 -5.27
N ILE A 105 0.37 0.51 -4.16
CA ILE A 105 -0.79 0.35 -3.27
C ILE A 105 -0.38 0.86 -1.90
N TYR A 106 -1.01 1.91 -1.43
CA TYR A 106 -0.68 2.54 -0.14
C TYR A 106 -1.85 2.40 0.82
N LEU A 107 -1.64 1.67 1.92
CA LEU A 107 -2.66 1.44 2.94
C LEU A 107 -2.43 2.41 4.10
N THR A 108 -3.39 3.28 4.38
CA THR A 108 -3.24 4.40 5.29
C THR A 108 -4.59 4.91 5.80
N ASP A 109 -4.57 5.79 6.81
CA ASP A 109 -5.74 6.57 7.22
C ASP A 109 -5.83 7.91 6.47
N GLY A 110 -4.83 8.23 5.65
CA GLY A 110 -4.78 9.46 4.87
C GLY A 110 -4.22 10.66 5.61
N ASP A 111 -3.82 10.50 6.86
CA ASP A 111 -3.29 11.60 7.67
C ASP A 111 -1.76 11.67 7.53
N GLY A 112 -1.29 12.48 6.61
CA GLY A 112 0.13 12.65 6.34
C GLY A 112 0.38 13.71 5.28
N GLU A 113 1.65 13.95 5.02
CA GLU A 113 2.09 14.93 4.03
C GLU A 113 2.23 14.28 2.66
N PHE A 114 1.45 14.78 1.68
CA PHE A 114 1.51 14.31 0.31
C PHE A 114 2.67 14.92 -0.46
N PRO A 115 3.24 14.20 -1.43
CA PRO A 115 4.20 14.80 -2.35
C PRO A 115 3.51 15.82 -3.25
N LYS A 116 4.29 16.74 -3.80
CA LYS A 116 3.76 17.81 -4.67
C LYS A 116 3.30 17.29 -6.02
N ARG A 117 3.85 16.17 -6.49
CA ARG A 117 3.58 15.58 -7.79
C ARG A 117 3.15 14.13 -7.63
N PRO A 118 2.22 13.63 -8.46
CA PRO A 118 1.88 12.22 -8.45
C PRO A 118 3.05 11.37 -8.94
N PRO A 119 3.11 10.09 -8.53
CA PRO A 119 4.08 9.16 -9.09
C PRO A 119 3.75 8.85 -10.56
N GLU A 120 4.71 8.32 -11.29
CA GLU A 120 4.50 7.86 -12.66
C GLU A 120 3.67 6.58 -12.71
N GLN A 121 3.76 5.76 -11.65
CA GLN A 121 3.04 4.49 -11.54
C GLN A 121 1.56 4.73 -11.23
N GLU A 122 0.71 3.77 -11.62
CA GLU A 122 -0.65 3.73 -11.11
C GLU A 122 -0.63 3.63 -9.59
N LEU A 123 -1.52 4.35 -8.94
CA LEU A 123 -1.59 4.46 -7.49
C LEU A 123 -2.99 4.18 -6.99
N LEU A 124 -3.08 3.28 -6.03
CA LEU A 124 -4.29 3.02 -5.27
C LEU A 124 -4.03 3.32 -3.79
N TRP A 125 -4.81 4.23 -3.23
CA TRP A 125 -4.88 4.44 -1.79
C TRP A 125 -5.95 3.52 -1.21
N VAL A 126 -5.57 2.70 -0.25
CA VAL A 126 -6.50 1.84 0.49
C VAL A 126 -6.65 2.45 1.88
N VAL A 127 -7.83 2.95 2.18
CA VAL A 127 -8.05 3.85 3.33
C VAL A 127 -8.87 3.14 4.40
N THR A 128 -8.50 3.34 5.66
CA THR A 128 -9.26 2.82 6.80
C THR A 128 -10.70 3.33 6.79
N PRO A 129 -11.64 2.61 7.40
CA PRO A 129 -13.06 3.05 7.44
C PRO A 129 -13.25 4.44 7.99
N GLY A 130 -12.50 4.81 9.04
CA GLY A 130 -12.57 6.12 9.69
C GLY A 130 -11.55 7.13 9.21
N GLY A 131 -10.82 6.82 8.14
CA GLY A 131 -9.78 7.69 7.60
C GLY A 131 -10.30 8.94 6.90
N LYS A 132 -9.37 9.70 6.34
CA LYS A 132 -9.68 10.96 5.64
C LYS A 132 -10.61 10.70 4.45
N ARG A 133 -11.41 11.72 4.11
CA ARG A 133 -12.33 11.66 2.97
C ARG A 133 -11.59 11.48 1.66
N ASN A 134 -12.26 10.90 0.67
CA ASN A 134 -11.67 10.68 -0.65
C ASN A 134 -11.12 11.97 -1.27
N GLN A 135 -11.81 13.10 -1.07
CA GLN A 135 -11.40 14.40 -1.59
C GLN A 135 -10.10 14.94 -0.96
N HIS A 136 -9.69 14.37 0.16
CA HIS A 136 -8.43 14.74 0.82
C HIS A 136 -7.20 14.29 0.02
N PHE A 137 -7.33 13.22 -0.77
CA PHE A 137 -6.24 12.67 -1.56
C PHE A 137 -6.09 13.46 -2.86
N PRO A 138 -4.91 14.05 -3.12
CA PRO A 138 -4.72 14.96 -4.26
C PRO A 138 -4.62 14.24 -5.61
N PHE A 139 -4.34 12.94 -5.62
CA PHE A 139 -4.20 12.12 -6.82
C PHE A 139 -4.36 10.65 -6.46
N GLY A 140 -4.44 9.79 -7.48
CA GLY A 140 -4.62 8.36 -7.30
C GLY A 140 -6.08 7.96 -7.11
N GLU A 141 -6.34 6.68 -7.19
CA GLU A 141 -7.64 6.12 -6.87
C GLU A 141 -7.74 5.85 -5.37
N VAL A 142 -8.93 5.96 -4.81
CA VAL A 142 -9.18 5.73 -3.39
C VAL A 142 -10.19 4.61 -3.24
N LEU A 143 -9.79 3.58 -2.47
CA LEU A 143 -10.68 2.50 -2.07
C LEU A 143 -10.74 2.48 -0.55
N ARG A 144 -11.97 2.56 0.00
CA ARG A 144 -12.16 2.56 1.43
C ARG A 144 -12.50 1.17 1.93
N LEU A 145 -11.80 0.74 2.98
CA LEU A 145 -12.11 -0.52 3.64
C LEU A 145 -13.42 -0.41 4.41
N ALA A 146 -14.17 -1.51 4.42
CA ALA A 146 -15.38 -1.60 5.21
C ALA A 146 -15.04 -1.85 6.67
N ASN A 147 -15.90 -1.37 7.59
CA ASN A 147 -15.79 -1.73 8.99
C ASN A 147 -15.91 -3.25 9.12
N GLN A 148 -15.03 -3.84 9.93
CA GLN A 148 -15.15 -5.25 10.25
C GLN A 148 -16.36 -5.46 11.14
N ALA A 149 -17.16 -6.48 10.80
CA ALA A 149 -18.26 -6.88 11.66
C ALA A 149 -17.68 -7.55 12.91
N HIS A 150 -18.01 -7.01 14.07
CA HIS A 150 -17.70 -7.63 15.35
C HIS A 150 -18.95 -8.40 15.79
N ASP A 151 -18.87 -9.71 15.70
CA ASP A 151 -19.91 -10.58 16.24
C ASP A 151 -19.66 -10.85 17.72
#